data_b3f29b31ec77fb515c6a6c1c579c5247
#
_entry.id   b3f29b31ec77fb515c6a6c1c579c5247
#
_cell.length_a   1.000
_cell.length_b   1.000
_cell.length_c   1.000
_cell.angle_alpha   90.00
_cell.angle_beta   90.00
_cell.angle_gamma   90.00
#
_symmetry.space_group_name_H-M   'P 1'
#
loop_
_entity.id
_entity.type
_entity.pdbx_description
1 polymer ?
#
loop_
_entity_poly.entity_id
_entity_poly.type
_entity_poly.pdbx_seq_one_letter_code
_entity_poly.pdbx_strand_id
1 'polypeptide(L)'
;IELPLGELLKKDIRKIAEENNFANASKKDSTGICFIGDRKYNDFVGQFLQDKKGKIITVDGENIGEHNGHMYFTVGQRKGLGIGARSSAYDEPWYVVNKDINKNIVFVAQGADHRALFSNKLLADKMHWNLDLSKLLPLKCKAKVRYRDVDHSCQILSSNEDECYIKFDLSLIHI
;
A
#
# COMPACT_ATOMS: atom_id res chain seq x y z
N ILE A 1 -2.97 -31.71 -7.18
CA ILE A 1 -4.12 -30.79 -7.36
C ILE A 1 -4.11 -30.38 -8.81
N GLU A 2 -5.14 -30.72 -9.55
CA GLU A 2 -5.32 -30.25 -10.93
C GLU A 2 -6.04 -28.92 -10.93
N LEU A 3 -5.49 -27.95 -11.67
CA LEU A 3 -6.08 -26.62 -11.88
C LEU A 3 -6.37 -26.48 -13.38
N PRO A 4 -7.48 -27.02 -13.88
CA PRO A 4 -7.74 -27.14 -15.32
C PRO A 4 -7.79 -25.82 -16.08
N LEU A 5 -7.98 -24.70 -15.37
CA LEU A 5 -7.99 -23.34 -15.96
C LEU A 5 -6.75 -22.53 -15.58
N GLY A 6 -5.79 -23.12 -14.88
CA GLY A 6 -4.66 -22.39 -14.27
C GLY A 6 -3.74 -21.67 -15.26
N GLU A 7 -3.64 -22.18 -16.49
CA GLU A 7 -2.79 -21.60 -17.55
C GLU A 7 -3.53 -20.65 -18.50
N LEU A 8 -4.87 -20.53 -18.33
CA LEU A 8 -5.68 -19.69 -19.20
C LEU A 8 -5.87 -18.28 -18.63
N LEU A 9 -5.82 -17.29 -19.50
CA LEU A 9 -6.17 -15.92 -19.12
C LEU A 9 -7.69 -15.82 -18.91
N LYS A 10 -8.10 -14.96 -17.97
CA LYS A 10 -9.53 -14.75 -17.65
C LYS A 10 -10.39 -14.42 -18.87
N LYS A 11 -9.86 -13.64 -19.82
CA LYS A 11 -10.54 -13.29 -21.08
C LYS A 11 -10.85 -14.53 -21.93
N ASP A 12 -9.91 -15.48 -21.97
CA ASP A 12 -10.04 -16.70 -22.77
C ASP A 12 -11.04 -17.67 -22.11
N ILE A 13 -11.00 -17.74 -20.75
CA ILE A 13 -11.99 -18.50 -19.98
C ILE A 13 -13.41 -17.96 -20.21
N ARG A 14 -13.59 -16.64 -20.24
CA ARG A 14 -14.88 -16.01 -20.52
C ARG A 14 -15.38 -16.33 -21.93
N LYS A 15 -14.50 -16.26 -22.91
CA LYS A 15 -14.82 -16.62 -24.29
C LYS A 15 -15.29 -18.08 -24.40
N ILE A 16 -14.58 -19.02 -23.78
CA ILE A 16 -14.98 -20.43 -23.72
C ILE A 16 -16.36 -20.58 -23.03
N ALA A 17 -16.59 -19.84 -21.95
CA ALA A 17 -17.86 -19.89 -21.24
C ALA A 17 -19.03 -19.35 -22.09
N GLU A 18 -18.81 -18.29 -22.87
CA GLU A 18 -19.78 -17.73 -23.81
C GLU A 18 -20.08 -18.71 -24.95
N GLU A 19 -19.05 -19.29 -25.59
CA GLU A 19 -19.17 -20.25 -26.65
C GLU A 19 -19.96 -21.54 -26.22
N ASN A 20 -19.85 -21.89 -24.93
CA ASN A 20 -20.56 -23.01 -24.34
C ASN A 20 -21.88 -22.62 -23.65
N ASN A 21 -22.35 -21.38 -23.82
CA ASN A 21 -23.59 -20.86 -23.27
C ASN A 21 -23.73 -21.02 -21.75
N PHE A 22 -22.64 -20.85 -20.97
CA PHE A 22 -22.72 -20.92 -19.53
C PHE A 22 -23.42 -19.67 -18.96
N ALA A 23 -24.41 -19.87 -18.10
CA ALA A 23 -25.23 -18.81 -17.54
C ALA A 23 -24.40 -17.74 -16.75
N ASN A 24 -23.20 -18.07 -16.33
CA ASN A 24 -22.29 -17.20 -15.58
C ASN A 24 -21.18 -16.57 -16.45
N ALA A 25 -21.17 -16.76 -17.76
CA ALA A 25 -20.14 -16.25 -18.67
C ALA A 25 -19.95 -14.73 -18.53
N SER A 26 -21.04 -13.98 -18.45
CA SER A 26 -21.05 -12.52 -18.31
C SER A 26 -21.08 -12.03 -16.84
N LYS A 27 -21.02 -12.93 -15.84
CA LYS A 27 -21.07 -12.55 -14.43
C LYS A 27 -19.89 -11.65 -14.09
N LYS A 28 -20.20 -10.51 -13.45
CA LYS A 28 -19.19 -9.56 -12.97
C LYS A 28 -18.26 -10.22 -11.94
N ASP A 29 -16.97 -9.93 -12.05
CA ASP A 29 -16.01 -10.41 -11.06
C ASP A 29 -16.32 -9.84 -9.68
N SER A 30 -16.15 -10.68 -8.66
CA SER A 30 -16.23 -10.21 -7.29
C SER A 30 -15.07 -9.25 -7.02
N THR A 31 -15.39 -8.00 -6.72
CA THR A 31 -14.43 -6.96 -6.37
C THR A 31 -14.65 -6.57 -4.93
N GLY A 32 -13.62 -6.69 -4.11
CA GLY A 32 -13.68 -6.30 -2.72
C GLY A 32 -13.78 -7.47 -1.73
N ILE A 33 -13.85 -7.12 -0.46
CA ILE A 33 -13.94 -8.08 0.64
C ILE A 33 -15.43 -8.38 0.87
N CYS A 34 -15.86 -9.61 0.61
CA CYS A 34 -17.27 -9.99 0.62
C CYS A 34 -18.05 -9.66 1.91
N PHE A 35 -17.39 -9.62 3.06
CA PHE A 35 -18.04 -9.33 4.33
C PHE A 35 -18.24 -7.83 4.61
N ILE A 36 -17.61 -6.94 3.84
CA ILE A 36 -17.80 -5.48 3.97
C ILE A 36 -19.09 -5.03 3.25
N GLY A 37 -19.48 -5.73 2.16
CA GLY A 37 -20.62 -5.37 1.32
C GLY A 37 -20.38 -4.05 0.56
N ASP A 38 -21.46 -3.38 0.14
CA ASP A 38 -21.41 -2.13 -0.63
C ASP A 38 -21.20 -0.86 0.23
N ARG A 39 -20.58 -0.99 1.39
CA ARG A 39 -20.32 0.13 2.30
C ARG A 39 -19.02 0.83 1.95
N LYS A 40 -18.95 2.14 2.23
CA LYS A 40 -17.68 2.86 2.16
C LYS A 40 -16.74 2.33 3.23
N TYR A 41 -15.47 2.16 2.90
CA TYR A 41 -14.45 1.62 3.81
C TYR A 41 -14.40 2.38 5.15
N ASN A 42 -14.45 3.72 5.11
CA ASN A 42 -14.39 4.55 6.31
C ASN A 42 -15.61 4.33 7.21
N ASP A 43 -16.80 4.17 6.64
CA ASP A 43 -18.04 3.91 7.40
C ASP A 43 -18.01 2.53 8.06
N PHE A 44 -17.37 1.56 7.41
CA PHE A 44 -17.18 0.24 7.97
C PHE A 44 -16.16 0.26 9.12
N VAL A 45 -14.99 0.84 8.90
CA VAL A 45 -13.91 0.91 9.90
C VAL A 45 -14.34 1.73 11.12
N GLY A 46 -15.08 2.83 10.93
CA GLY A 46 -15.59 3.69 12.00
C GLY A 46 -16.54 2.98 12.98
N GLN A 47 -17.10 1.82 12.62
CA GLN A 47 -17.92 1.02 13.56
C GLN A 47 -17.07 0.29 14.61
N PHE A 48 -15.80 0.04 14.32
CA PHE A 48 -14.88 -0.71 15.18
C PHE A 48 -13.81 0.16 15.83
N LEU A 49 -13.49 1.28 15.21
CA LEU A 49 -12.47 2.22 15.69
C LEU A 49 -13.14 3.56 16.02
N GLN A 50 -12.89 4.05 17.21
CA GLN A 50 -13.38 5.38 17.61
C GLN A 50 -12.62 6.45 16.81
N ASP A 51 -13.37 7.37 16.21
CA ASP A 51 -12.80 8.55 15.58
C ASP A 51 -12.07 9.38 16.63
N LYS A 52 -10.81 9.67 16.35
CA LYS A 52 -9.98 10.54 17.18
C LYS A 52 -9.40 11.64 16.30
N LYS A 53 -9.85 12.88 16.56
CA LYS A 53 -9.32 14.02 15.83
C LYS A 53 -7.81 14.14 16.00
N GLY A 54 -7.11 14.38 14.90
CA GLY A 54 -5.68 14.60 14.84
C GLY A 54 -5.32 15.67 13.82
N LYS A 55 -4.06 16.00 13.74
CA LYS A 55 -3.55 17.08 12.89
C LYS A 55 -2.95 16.52 11.61
N ILE A 56 -3.10 17.27 10.52
CA ILE A 56 -2.34 17.07 9.28
C ILE A 56 -1.26 18.15 9.24
N ILE A 57 0.00 17.70 9.26
CA ILE A 57 1.16 18.58 9.36
C ILE A 57 2.07 18.35 8.14
N THR A 58 2.59 19.41 7.56
CA THR A 58 3.57 19.29 6.47
C THR A 58 4.91 18.77 7.01
N VAL A 59 5.77 18.28 6.13
CA VAL A 59 7.15 17.90 6.49
C VAL A 59 7.96 19.07 7.06
N ASP A 60 7.57 20.30 6.76
CA ASP A 60 8.17 21.52 7.26
C ASP A 60 7.59 21.97 8.61
N GLY A 61 6.61 21.24 9.15
CA GLY A 61 6.02 21.49 10.47
C GLY A 61 4.79 22.40 10.48
N GLU A 62 4.27 22.81 9.32
CA GLU A 62 3.05 23.61 9.23
C GLU A 62 1.79 22.73 9.44
N ASN A 63 0.88 23.18 10.31
CA ASN A 63 -0.43 22.53 10.47
C ASN A 63 -1.37 23.03 9.37
N ILE A 64 -1.77 22.14 8.47
CA ILE A 64 -2.60 22.47 7.31
C ILE A 64 -4.01 21.88 7.36
N GLY A 65 -4.34 21.11 8.39
CA GLY A 65 -5.67 20.56 8.52
C GLY A 65 -5.83 19.62 9.71
N GLU A 66 -7.04 19.05 9.79
CA GLU A 66 -7.40 18.05 10.78
C GLU A 66 -7.94 16.80 10.08
N HIS A 67 -7.88 15.66 10.78
CA HIS A 67 -8.45 14.40 10.35
C HIS A 67 -9.18 13.69 11.49
N ASN A 68 -10.04 12.72 11.18
CA ASN A 68 -10.82 11.97 12.17
C ASN A 68 -10.10 10.72 12.71
N GLY A 69 -8.90 10.43 12.24
CA GLY A 69 -8.09 9.30 12.71
C GLY A 69 -6.99 8.95 11.71
N HIS A 70 -5.76 8.72 12.21
CA HIS A 70 -4.62 8.33 11.38
C HIS A 70 -4.82 6.99 10.66
N MET A 71 -5.73 6.12 11.15
CA MET A 71 -6.04 4.82 10.58
C MET A 71 -6.69 4.91 9.19
N TYR A 72 -7.33 6.04 8.86
CA TYR A 72 -7.93 6.25 7.54
C TYR A 72 -6.93 6.64 6.46
N PHE A 73 -5.66 6.80 6.83
CA PHE A 73 -4.62 7.27 5.91
C PHE A 73 -3.56 6.19 5.70
N THR A 74 -3.12 6.07 4.46
CA THR A 74 -2.02 5.20 4.05
C THR A 74 -0.88 6.05 3.50
N VAL A 75 0.37 5.71 3.80
CA VAL A 75 1.53 6.39 3.21
C VAL A 75 1.42 6.33 1.69
N GLY A 76 1.61 7.49 1.04
CA GLY A 76 1.42 7.69 -0.38
C GLY A 76 0.01 8.00 -0.83
N GLN A 77 -0.94 8.04 0.07
CA GLN A 77 -2.31 8.44 -0.27
C GLN A 77 -2.35 9.90 -0.71
N ARG A 78 -3.03 10.15 -1.84
CA ARG A 78 -3.29 11.48 -2.41
C ARG A 78 -4.71 11.95 -2.14
N LYS A 79 -5.69 11.05 -2.35
CA LYS A 79 -7.13 11.39 -2.31
C LYS A 79 -7.67 11.31 -0.90
N GLY A 80 -8.68 12.13 -0.59
CA GLY A 80 -9.42 12.04 0.68
C GLY A 80 -8.68 12.65 1.88
N LEU A 81 -7.70 13.51 1.66
CA LEU A 81 -6.98 14.19 2.75
C LEU A 81 -7.81 15.30 3.41
N GLY A 82 -8.87 15.78 2.74
CA GLY A 82 -9.69 16.88 3.27
C GLY A 82 -8.96 18.23 3.35
N ILE A 83 -7.77 18.31 2.78
CA ILE A 83 -7.00 19.54 2.69
C ILE A 83 -7.49 20.27 1.45
N GLY A 84 -8.16 21.41 1.65
CA GLY A 84 -8.60 22.27 0.54
C GLY A 84 -7.43 22.71 -0.33
N ALA A 85 -7.72 23.08 -1.58
CA ALA A 85 -6.76 23.76 -2.42
C ALA A 85 -6.33 25.05 -1.72
N ARG A 86 -5.19 25.02 -1.05
CA ARG A 86 -4.56 26.24 -0.54
C ARG A 86 -3.78 26.83 -1.69
N SER A 87 -3.87 28.14 -1.86
CA SER A 87 -3.05 28.89 -2.79
C SER A 87 -1.58 28.90 -2.30
N SER A 88 -0.93 27.73 -2.41
CA SER A 88 0.52 27.68 -2.39
C SER A 88 1.01 28.02 -3.79
N ALA A 89 2.19 28.61 -3.92
CA ALA A 89 2.78 28.99 -5.20
C ALA A 89 2.93 27.83 -6.20
N TYR A 90 2.66 26.61 -5.74
CA TYR A 90 2.70 25.37 -6.51
C TYR A 90 1.34 24.66 -6.36
N ASP A 91 0.60 24.55 -7.44
CA ASP A 91 -0.71 23.84 -7.50
C ASP A 91 -0.50 22.31 -7.59
N GLU A 92 0.39 21.78 -6.75
CA GLU A 92 0.71 20.37 -6.71
C GLU A 92 -0.09 19.63 -5.63
N PRO A 93 -0.47 18.37 -5.87
CA PRO A 93 -1.25 17.59 -4.92
C PRO A 93 -0.43 17.22 -3.68
N TRP A 94 -1.14 17.07 -2.55
CA TRP A 94 -0.58 16.61 -1.30
C TRP A 94 -0.57 15.07 -1.23
N TYR A 95 0.48 14.52 -0.61
CA TYR A 95 0.66 13.09 -0.38
C TYR A 95 1.00 12.80 1.08
N VAL A 96 0.43 11.74 1.63
CA VAL A 96 0.83 11.25 2.95
C VAL A 96 2.23 10.65 2.87
N VAL A 97 3.15 11.15 3.69
CA VAL A 97 4.53 10.67 3.73
C VAL A 97 4.85 9.87 4.99
N ASN A 98 4.15 10.13 6.10
CA ASN A 98 4.36 9.42 7.36
C ASN A 98 3.16 9.59 8.30
N LYS A 99 3.12 8.80 9.37
CA LYS A 99 2.12 8.89 10.45
C LYS A 99 2.80 8.72 11.80
N ASP A 100 2.47 9.58 12.76
CA ASP A 100 2.78 9.37 14.18
C ASP A 100 1.52 8.87 14.88
N ILE A 101 1.48 7.57 15.13
CA ILE A 101 0.33 6.90 15.74
C ILE A 101 0.09 7.41 17.17
N ASN A 102 1.14 7.61 17.93
CA ASN A 102 1.07 8.02 19.33
C ASN A 102 0.51 9.45 19.50
N LYS A 103 0.96 10.36 18.63
CA LYS A 103 0.51 11.75 18.61
C LYS A 103 -0.73 11.98 17.75
N ASN A 104 -1.17 10.95 17.03
CA ASN A 104 -2.27 11.02 16.07
C ASN A 104 -2.07 12.13 15.04
N ILE A 105 -0.89 12.13 14.40
CA ILE A 105 -0.49 13.11 13.37
C ILE A 105 -0.29 12.38 12.05
N VAL A 106 -0.79 12.98 10.98
CA VAL A 106 -0.51 12.58 9.60
C VAL A 106 0.41 13.62 8.97
N PHE A 107 1.58 13.18 8.52
CA PHE A 107 2.53 14.05 7.82
C PHE A 107 2.30 13.99 6.32
N VAL A 108 2.34 15.15 5.68
CA VAL A 108 2.12 15.28 4.25
C VAL A 108 3.21 16.14 3.59
N ALA A 109 3.45 15.85 2.31
CA ALA A 109 4.31 16.66 1.45
C ALA A 109 3.60 16.99 0.15
N GLN A 110 3.96 18.10 -0.47
CA GLN A 110 3.41 18.54 -1.75
C GLN A 110 4.29 18.05 -2.91
N GLY A 111 3.67 17.60 -4.00
CA GLY A 111 4.35 17.08 -5.18
C GLY A 111 4.58 15.57 -5.16
N ALA A 112 4.43 14.94 -6.33
CA ALA A 112 4.61 13.49 -6.50
C ALA A 112 6.08 13.06 -6.35
N ASP A 113 7.02 13.98 -6.62
CA ASP A 113 8.45 13.72 -6.62
C ASP A 113 9.14 14.17 -5.31
N HIS A 114 8.34 14.53 -4.30
CA HIS A 114 8.91 14.99 -3.03
C HIS A 114 9.72 13.87 -2.36
N ARG A 115 10.99 14.18 -1.98
CA ARG A 115 11.96 13.20 -1.47
C ARG A 115 11.45 12.36 -0.29
N ALA A 116 10.56 12.91 0.54
CA ALA A 116 9.99 12.22 1.69
C ALA A 116 9.05 11.06 1.31
N LEU A 117 8.67 10.95 0.03
CA LEU A 117 7.88 9.83 -0.50
C LEU A 117 8.74 8.62 -0.87
N PHE A 118 10.06 8.76 -0.90
CA PHE A 118 10.95 7.74 -1.42
C PHE A 118 11.86 7.17 -0.35
N SER A 119 12.03 5.86 -0.36
CA SER A 119 13.03 5.16 0.43
C SER A 119 13.66 4.03 -0.39
N ASN A 120 14.92 3.73 -0.13
CA ASN A 120 15.58 2.54 -0.65
C ASN A 120 15.92 1.54 0.46
N LYS A 121 15.45 1.77 1.67
CA LYS A 121 15.67 0.90 2.82
C LYS A 121 14.32 0.47 3.39
N LEU A 122 14.21 -0.81 3.70
CA LEU A 122 13.05 -1.41 4.31
C LEU A 122 13.49 -2.23 5.52
N LEU A 123 12.82 -2.02 6.64
CA LEU A 123 12.84 -2.91 7.78
C LEU A 123 11.54 -3.71 7.78
N ALA A 124 11.63 -5.03 7.66
CA ALA A 124 10.50 -5.92 7.76
C ALA A 124 10.57 -6.71 9.07
N ASP A 125 9.43 -6.91 9.71
CA ASP A 125 9.28 -7.74 10.91
C ASP A 125 8.46 -8.99 10.64
N LYS A 126 8.50 -9.96 11.55
CA LYS A 126 7.71 -11.21 11.50
C LYS A 126 7.87 -11.96 10.17
N MET A 127 9.10 -12.03 9.69
CA MET A 127 9.41 -12.69 8.43
C MET A 127 9.23 -14.20 8.54
N HIS A 128 8.66 -14.79 7.50
CA HIS A 128 8.60 -16.24 7.33
C HIS A 128 9.50 -16.66 6.18
N TRP A 129 10.50 -17.48 6.50
CA TRP A 129 11.48 -17.94 5.53
C TRP A 129 11.26 -19.42 5.19
N ASN A 130 11.25 -19.75 3.90
CA ASN A 130 11.18 -21.11 3.40
C ASN A 130 12.55 -21.78 3.31
N LEU A 131 13.63 -21.03 3.62
CA LEU A 131 15.01 -21.51 3.59
C LEU A 131 15.84 -20.78 4.66
N ASP A 132 16.92 -21.44 5.08
CA ASP A 132 17.87 -20.86 6.03
C ASP A 132 18.73 -19.80 5.36
N LEU A 133 18.56 -18.55 5.77
CA LEU A 133 19.33 -17.41 5.26
C LEU A 133 20.67 -17.20 5.94
N SER A 134 20.95 -17.86 7.06
CA SER A 134 22.12 -17.58 7.90
C SER A 134 23.46 -17.66 7.14
N LYS A 135 23.54 -18.51 6.11
CA LYS A 135 24.72 -18.72 5.27
C LYS A 135 24.69 -17.99 3.94
N LEU A 136 23.58 -17.28 3.62
CA LEU A 136 23.35 -16.67 2.33
C LEU A 136 23.46 -15.14 2.37
N LEU A 137 23.51 -14.56 3.56
CA LEU A 137 23.58 -13.10 3.71
C LEU A 137 25.00 -12.55 3.45
N PRO A 138 25.12 -11.40 2.79
CA PRO A 138 24.06 -10.61 2.17
C PRO A 138 23.54 -11.24 0.87
N LEU A 139 22.22 -11.37 0.72
CA LEU A 139 21.57 -12.05 -0.39
C LEU A 139 20.99 -11.06 -1.41
N LYS A 140 21.45 -11.12 -2.65
CA LYS A 140 20.83 -10.39 -3.79
C LYS A 140 19.60 -11.15 -4.26
N CYS A 141 18.48 -10.45 -4.33
CA CYS A 141 17.20 -11.00 -4.76
C CYS A 141 16.31 -9.94 -5.38
N LYS A 142 15.07 -10.31 -5.68
CA LYS A 142 14.03 -9.37 -6.07
C LYS A 142 12.90 -9.42 -5.06
N ALA A 143 12.31 -8.28 -4.76
CA ALA A 143 11.17 -8.17 -3.85
C ALA A 143 10.11 -7.20 -4.40
N LYS A 144 8.88 -7.43 -3.98
CA LYS A 144 7.74 -6.52 -4.19
C LYS A 144 7.34 -5.89 -2.87
N VAL A 145 7.15 -4.59 -2.87
CA VAL A 145 6.62 -3.87 -1.70
C VAL A 145 5.10 -3.90 -1.64
N ARG A 146 4.45 -4.22 -2.77
CA ARG A 146 2.99 -4.39 -2.89
C ARG A 146 2.66 -5.55 -3.81
N TYR A 147 1.54 -6.22 -3.57
CA TYR A 147 1.10 -7.40 -4.33
C TYR A 147 1.03 -7.20 -5.85
N ARG A 148 0.61 -6.02 -6.32
CA ARG A 148 0.48 -5.70 -7.76
C ARG A 148 1.68 -4.95 -8.35
N ASP A 149 2.73 -4.79 -7.57
CA ASP A 149 3.95 -4.12 -8.00
C ASP A 149 4.83 -5.05 -8.87
N VAL A 150 5.81 -4.47 -9.56
CA VAL A 150 6.83 -5.22 -10.27
C VAL A 150 7.91 -5.71 -9.30
N ASP A 151 8.72 -6.67 -9.74
CA ASP A 151 9.87 -7.13 -8.96
C ASP A 151 11.00 -6.10 -8.99
N HIS A 152 11.36 -5.58 -7.83
CA HIS A 152 12.48 -4.65 -7.67
C HIS A 152 13.74 -5.37 -7.19
N SER A 153 14.87 -5.09 -7.82
CA SER A 153 16.17 -5.61 -7.38
C SER A 153 16.54 -5.06 -6.02
N CYS A 154 16.94 -5.95 -5.12
CA CYS A 154 17.30 -5.58 -3.75
C CYS A 154 18.34 -6.54 -3.17
N GLN A 155 18.83 -6.19 -2.00
CA GLN A 155 19.74 -7.00 -1.21
C GLN A 155 19.24 -7.11 0.23
N ILE A 156 19.10 -8.33 0.73
CA ILE A 156 18.91 -8.58 2.15
C ILE A 156 20.28 -8.47 2.81
N LEU A 157 20.43 -7.46 3.68
CA LEU A 157 21.71 -7.15 4.32
C LEU A 157 21.92 -7.95 5.60
N SER A 158 20.86 -8.04 6.40
CA SER A 158 20.85 -8.82 7.64
C SER A 158 19.43 -9.31 7.93
N SER A 159 19.33 -10.44 8.59
CA SER A 159 18.08 -10.99 9.08
C SER A 159 18.35 -11.70 10.41
N ASN A 160 17.48 -11.50 11.38
CA ASN A 160 17.39 -12.26 12.63
C ASN A 160 15.98 -12.84 12.77
N GLU A 161 15.62 -13.34 13.95
CA GLU A 161 14.29 -13.94 14.19
C GLU A 161 13.15 -12.93 14.03
N ASP A 162 13.38 -11.66 14.37
CA ASP A 162 12.35 -10.65 14.44
C ASP A 162 12.39 -9.66 13.26
N GLU A 163 13.58 -9.33 12.74
CA GLU A 163 13.77 -8.23 11.80
C GLU A 163 14.63 -8.62 10.60
N CYS A 164 14.32 -8.03 9.47
CA CYS A 164 15.05 -8.19 8.21
C CYS A 164 15.31 -6.81 7.57
N TYR A 165 16.59 -6.50 7.35
CA TYR A 165 17.01 -5.27 6.68
C TYR A 165 17.21 -5.51 5.19
N ILE A 166 16.46 -4.78 4.39
CA ILE A 166 16.47 -4.88 2.92
C ILE A 166 16.86 -3.53 2.34
N LYS A 167 17.77 -3.54 1.37
CA LYS A 167 18.16 -2.37 0.58
C LYS A 167 17.80 -2.59 -0.88
N PHE A 168 17.00 -1.70 -1.44
CA PHE A 168 16.66 -1.68 -2.86
C PHE A 168 17.70 -0.91 -3.66
N ASP A 169 17.92 -1.31 -4.91
CA ASP A 169 18.86 -0.64 -5.82
C ASP A 169 18.34 0.74 -6.23
N LEU A 170 17.03 0.91 -6.29
CA LEU A 170 16.34 2.18 -6.56
C LEU A 170 15.54 2.63 -5.35
N SER A 171 15.38 3.94 -5.20
CA SER A 171 14.41 4.49 -4.24
C SER A 171 12.99 4.23 -4.75
N LEU A 172 12.19 3.61 -3.89
CA LEU A 172 10.80 3.27 -4.20
C LEU A 172 9.86 4.22 -3.48
N ILE A 173 8.72 4.51 -4.12
CA ILE A 173 7.65 5.27 -3.49
C ILE A 173 6.90 4.34 -2.53
N HIS A 174 6.65 4.81 -1.32
CA HIS A 174 5.78 4.14 -0.34
C HIS A 174 6.29 2.79 0.20
N ILE A 175 7.55 2.71 0.52
CA ILE A 175 8.07 1.62 1.33
C ILE A 175 7.73 1.85 2.80
#